data_16367ec072a92c985c89d95122d46142
#
_entry.id   16367ec072a92c985c89d95122d46142
#
_cell.length_a   1.000
_cell.length_b   1.000
_cell.length_c   1.000
_cell.angle_alpha   90.00
_cell.angle_beta   90.00
_cell.angle_gamma   90.00
#
_symmetry.space_group_name_H-M   'P 1'
#
loop_
_entity.id
_entity.type
_entity.pdbx_description
1 polymer ?
#
loop_
_entity_poly.entity_id
_entity_poly.type
_entity_poly.pdbx_seq_one_letter_code
_entity_poly.pdbx_strand_id
1 'polypeptide(L)'
;MEYTDYRQAVEHNKDLCSTIAMEENAELIQAISKAKRGKLDRDNLAEEIADVLICIDWIQEIYGISPAEVYSWIDRKKERIVARLNTGVFK
;
A
#
# COMPACT_ATOMS: atom_id res chain seq x y z
N MET A 1 15.29 23.46 5.59
CA MET A 1 14.82 22.97 6.90
C MET A 1 15.08 21.48 7.01
N GLU A 2 15.72 21.06 8.07
CA GLU A 2 15.90 19.64 8.34
C GLU A 2 14.75 19.12 9.20
N TYR A 3 14.20 17.97 8.84
CA TYR A 3 13.15 17.33 9.61
C TYR A 3 13.78 16.43 10.66
N THR A 4 13.29 16.49 11.87
CA THR A 4 13.84 15.72 13.00
C THR A 4 13.11 14.40 13.23
N ASP A 5 11.94 14.24 12.64
CA ASP A 5 11.22 12.98 12.70
C ASP A 5 10.41 12.74 11.41
N TYR A 6 10.04 11.49 11.24
CA TYR A 6 9.32 10.99 10.08
C TYR A 6 7.96 11.67 9.91
N ARG A 7 7.20 11.81 11.01
CA ARG A 7 5.86 12.40 10.96
C ARG A 7 5.92 13.86 10.49
N GLN A 8 6.87 14.62 11.01
CA GLN A 8 7.07 16.01 10.63
C GLN A 8 7.40 16.12 9.14
N ALA A 9 8.27 15.24 8.64
CA ALA A 9 8.65 15.24 7.23
C ALA A 9 7.43 14.99 6.32
N VAL A 10 6.58 14.06 6.68
CA VAL A 10 5.36 13.75 5.92
C VAL A 10 4.39 14.92 5.97
N GLU A 11 4.16 15.50 7.14
CA GLU A 11 3.26 16.64 7.32
C GLU A 11 3.64 17.84 6.47
N HIS A 12 4.94 18.08 6.30
CA HIS A 12 5.43 19.21 5.52
C HIS A 12 5.54 18.91 4.02
N ASN A 13 5.25 17.68 3.59
CA ASN A 13 5.37 17.25 2.20
C ASN A 13 4.17 16.42 1.74
N LYS A 14 2.98 16.78 2.17
CA LYS A 14 1.75 16.01 1.92
C LYS A 14 1.50 15.71 0.44
N ASP A 15 1.59 16.72 -0.39
CA ASP A 15 1.34 16.56 -1.83
C ASP A 15 2.40 15.66 -2.48
N LEU A 16 3.67 15.90 -2.17
CA LEU A 16 4.77 15.08 -2.68
C LEU A 16 4.62 13.63 -2.23
N CYS A 17 4.34 13.40 -0.95
CA CYS A 17 4.16 12.05 -0.42
C CYS A 17 2.97 11.34 -1.07
N SER A 18 1.88 12.06 -1.34
CA SER A 18 0.73 11.49 -2.04
C SER A 18 1.10 11.06 -3.46
N THR A 19 1.88 11.87 -4.17
CA THR A 19 2.34 11.56 -5.51
C THR A 19 3.27 10.33 -5.50
N ILE A 20 4.22 10.30 -4.57
CA ILE A 20 5.13 9.16 -4.42
C ILE A 20 4.34 7.88 -4.11
N ALA A 21 3.32 7.97 -3.26
CA ALA A 21 2.49 6.82 -2.93
C ALA A 21 1.82 6.22 -4.18
N MET A 22 1.34 7.06 -5.08
CA MET A 22 0.77 6.59 -6.35
C MET A 22 1.83 5.89 -7.22
N GLU A 23 3.03 6.47 -7.31
CA GLU A 23 4.12 5.90 -8.09
C GLU A 23 4.57 4.55 -7.54
N GLU A 24 4.72 4.44 -6.22
CA GLU A 24 5.14 3.19 -5.58
C GLU A 24 4.10 2.08 -5.75
N ASN A 25 2.81 2.42 -5.73
CA ASN A 25 1.76 1.45 -6.01
C ASN A 25 1.84 0.95 -7.46
N ALA A 26 2.16 1.82 -8.40
CA ALA A 26 2.35 1.44 -9.80
C ALA A 26 3.55 0.50 -9.98
N GLU A 27 4.64 0.73 -9.25
CA GLU A 27 5.82 -0.12 -9.28
C GLU A 27 5.55 -1.52 -8.70
N LEU A 28 4.73 -1.59 -7.65
CA LEU A 28 4.28 -2.88 -7.11
C LEU A 28 3.47 -3.66 -8.16
N ILE A 29 2.59 -2.99 -8.87
CA ILE A 29 1.82 -3.62 -9.96
C ILE A 29 2.76 -4.21 -11.00
N GLN A 30 3.80 -3.50 -11.39
CA GLN A 30 4.80 -4.00 -12.35
C GLN A 30 5.53 -5.23 -11.81
N ALA A 31 5.93 -5.21 -10.55
CA ALA A 31 6.62 -6.33 -9.92
C ALA A 31 5.74 -7.59 -9.88
N ILE A 32 4.46 -7.43 -9.57
CA ILE A 32 3.48 -8.52 -9.58
C ILE A 32 3.30 -9.06 -11.01
N SER A 33 3.20 -8.19 -11.98
CA SER A 33 3.07 -8.56 -13.39
C SER A 33 4.24 -9.41 -13.85
N LYS A 34 5.47 -9.03 -13.48
CA LYS A 34 6.67 -9.82 -13.80
C LYS A 34 6.61 -11.20 -13.16
N ALA A 35 6.22 -11.29 -11.90
CA ALA A 35 6.09 -12.55 -11.19
C ALA A 35 5.09 -13.47 -11.89
N LYS A 36 3.95 -12.95 -12.31
CA LYS A 36 2.91 -13.72 -13.02
C LYS A 36 3.41 -14.25 -14.37
N ARG A 37 4.34 -13.56 -15.01
CA ARG A 37 4.93 -13.97 -16.28
C ARG A 37 6.13 -14.91 -16.12
N GLY A 38 6.38 -15.41 -14.92
CA GLY A 38 7.49 -16.32 -14.64
C GLY A 38 8.83 -15.63 -14.47
N LYS A 39 8.84 -14.32 -14.24
CA LYS A 39 10.07 -13.53 -14.07
C LYS A 39 10.16 -12.96 -12.65
N LEU A 40 9.83 -13.78 -11.68
CA LEU A 40 9.86 -13.36 -10.27
C LEU A 40 11.26 -12.95 -9.84
N ASP A 41 11.38 -11.74 -9.31
CA ASP A 41 12.53 -11.25 -8.56
C ASP A 41 12.05 -11.03 -7.12
N ARG A 42 12.39 -11.98 -6.24
CA ARG A 42 11.89 -11.97 -4.87
C ARG A 42 12.32 -10.74 -4.08
N ASP A 43 13.57 -10.34 -4.22
CA ASP A 43 14.10 -9.19 -3.49
C ASP A 43 13.43 -7.91 -3.96
N ASN A 44 13.28 -7.75 -5.27
CA ASN A 44 12.59 -6.59 -5.82
C ASN A 44 11.13 -6.52 -5.39
N LEU A 45 10.43 -7.66 -5.44
CA LEU A 45 9.02 -7.70 -5.02
C LEU A 45 8.88 -7.36 -3.53
N ALA A 46 9.76 -7.90 -2.68
CA ALA A 46 9.75 -7.58 -1.26
C ALA A 46 10.02 -6.09 -1.01
N GLU A 47 10.95 -5.49 -1.74
CA GLU A 47 11.26 -4.07 -1.65
C GLU A 47 10.05 -3.21 -2.03
N GLU A 48 9.37 -3.56 -3.13
CA GLU A 48 8.18 -2.84 -3.56
C GLU A 48 7.02 -2.96 -2.56
N ILE A 49 6.88 -4.12 -1.94
CA ILE A 49 5.89 -4.30 -0.86
C ILE A 49 6.22 -3.38 0.32
N ALA A 50 7.50 -3.31 0.71
CA ALA A 50 7.93 -2.43 1.79
C ALA A 50 7.63 -0.97 1.49
N ASP A 51 7.94 -0.53 0.26
CA ASP A 51 7.68 0.84 -0.17
C ASP A 51 6.20 1.19 -0.10
N VAL A 52 5.34 0.28 -0.56
CA VAL A 52 3.88 0.48 -0.51
C VAL A 52 3.38 0.55 0.93
N LEU A 53 3.88 -0.31 1.82
CA LEU A 53 3.48 -0.27 3.22
C LEU A 53 3.84 1.05 3.89
N ILE A 54 5.02 1.59 3.58
CA ILE A 54 5.45 2.91 4.05
C ILE A 54 4.51 3.99 3.49
N CYS A 55 4.20 3.93 2.22
CA CYS A 55 3.32 4.91 1.57
C CYS A 55 1.89 4.87 2.13
N ILE A 56 1.40 3.69 2.48
CA ILE A 56 0.09 3.54 3.13
C ILE A 56 0.08 4.28 4.47
N ASP A 57 1.15 4.16 5.25
CA ASP A 57 1.29 4.88 6.50
C ASP A 57 1.25 6.40 6.28
N TRP A 58 1.93 6.91 5.24
CA TRP A 58 1.87 8.32 4.87
C TRP A 58 0.45 8.79 4.58
N ILE A 59 -0.29 8.01 3.80
CA ILE A 59 -1.66 8.35 3.41
C ILE A 59 -2.58 8.38 4.63
N GLN A 60 -2.43 7.45 5.55
CA GLN A 60 -3.17 7.45 6.80
C GLN A 60 -2.89 8.72 7.60
N GLU A 61 -1.63 9.11 7.70
CA GLU A 61 -1.22 10.32 8.41
C GLU A 61 -1.78 11.58 7.74
N ILE A 62 -1.64 11.68 6.41
CA ILE A 62 -2.06 12.87 5.64
C ILE A 62 -3.56 13.10 5.75
N TYR A 63 -4.35 12.05 5.65
CA TYR A 63 -5.82 12.17 5.61
C TYR A 63 -6.49 11.84 6.94
N GLY A 64 -5.71 11.66 8.00
CA GLY A 64 -6.26 11.43 9.34
C GLY A 64 -7.04 10.14 9.49
N ILE A 65 -6.65 9.09 8.78
CA ILE A 65 -7.29 7.78 8.86
C ILE A 65 -6.55 6.94 9.89
N SER A 66 -7.26 6.49 10.92
CA SER A 66 -6.63 5.70 11.97
C SER A 66 -6.40 4.25 11.55
N PRO A 67 -5.37 3.59 12.12
CA PRO A 67 -5.19 2.15 11.89
C PRO A 67 -6.43 1.33 12.24
N ALA A 68 -7.16 1.70 13.29
CA ALA A 68 -8.37 1.01 13.70
C ALA A 68 -9.45 1.04 12.61
N GLU A 69 -9.62 2.16 11.93
CA GLU A 69 -10.55 2.28 10.80
C GLU A 69 -10.17 1.32 9.68
N VAL A 70 -8.88 1.27 9.35
CA VAL A 70 -8.38 0.39 8.29
C VAL A 70 -8.58 -1.07 8.66
N TYR A 71 -8.23 -1.46 9.89
CA TYR A 71 -8.39 -2.85 10.35
C TYR A 71 -9.86 -3.28 10.38
N SER A 72 -10.77 -2.37 10.75
CA SER A 72 -12.21 -2.65 10.73
C SER A 72 -12.68 -3.02 9.31
N TRP A 73 -12.20 -2.30 8.31
CA TRP A 73 -12.51 -2.61 6.91
C TRP A 73 -11.87 -3.91 6.45
N ILE A 74 -10.62 -4.18 6.85
CA ILE A 74 -9.92 -5.42 6.53
C ILE A 74 -10.73 -6.63 7.00
N ASP A 75 -11.19 -6.62 8.24
CA ASP A 75 -11.96 -7.72 8.82
C ASP A 75 -13.23 -8.01 8.01
N ARG A 76 -13.99 -6.96 7.71
CA ARG A 76 -15.21 -7.09 6.91
C ARG A 76 -14.94 -7.60 5.49
N LYS A 77 -13.88 -7.10 4.87
CA LYS A 77 -13.53 -7.46 3.50
C LYS A 77 -12.97 -8.88 3.40
N LYS A 78 -12.27 -9.36 4.40
CA LYS A 78 -11.77 -10.74 4.42
C LYS A 78 -12.92 -11.74 4.32
N GLU A 79 -13.99 -11.53 5.07
CA GLU A 79 -15.17 -12.38 4.98
C GLU A 79 -15.81 -12.35 3.58
N ARG A 80 -15.90 -11.15 3.03
CA ARG A 80 -16.47 -10.95 1.68
C ARG A 80 -15.61 -11.62 0.60
N ILE A 81 -14.28 -11.53 0.72
CA ILE A 81 -13.35 -12.16 -0.21
C ILE A 81 -13.51 -13.68 -0.20
N VAL A 82 -13.59 -14.29 0.99
CA VAL A 82 -13.80 -15.73 1.11
C VAL A 82 -15.09 -16.15 0.42
N ALA A 83 -16.19 -15.43 0.68
CA ALA A 83 -17.47 -15.72 0.05
C ALA A 83 -17.39 -15.62 -1.48
N ARG A 84 -16.76 -14.59 -2.01
CA ARG A 84 -16.63 -14.38 -3.47
C ARG A 84 -15.76 -15.44 -4.13
N LEU A 85 -14.66 -15.83 -3.50
CA LEU A 85 -13.79 -16.87 -4.02
C LEU A 85 -14.50 -18.22 -4.05
N ASN A 86 -15.30 -18.53 -3.03
CA ASN A 86 -16.06 -19.76 -2.96
C ASN A 86 -17.16 -19.83 -4.04
N THR A 87 -17.72 -18.70 -4.42
CA THR A 87 -18.78 -18.65 -5.43
C THR A 87 -18.25 -18.45 -6.85
N GLY A 88 -16.95 -18.21 -7.01
CA GLY A 88 -16.34 -17.95 -8.32
C GLY A 88 -16.68 -16.60 -8.93
N VAL A 89 -17.22 -15.67 -8.14
CA VAL A 89 -17.62 -14.34 -8.61
C VAL A 89 -16.44 -13.36 -8.65
N PHE A 90 -15.38 -13.66 -7.96
CA PHE A 90 -14.21 -12.79 -7.87
C PHE A 90 -13.42 -12.81 -9.18
N LYS A 91 -13.21 -11.65 -9.75
CA LYS A 91 -12.41 -11.49 -10.98
C LYS A 91 -11.19 -10.61 -10.72
#